data_6bbea8dfa693fdeb3186d21293821704
#
_entry.id   6bbea8dfa693fdeb3186d21293821704
#
_cell.length_a   1.000
_cell.length_b   1.000
_cell.length_c   1.000
_cell.angle_alpha   90.00
_cell.angle_beta   90.00
_cell.angle_gamma   90.00
#
_symmetry.space_group_name_H-M   'P 1'
#
loop_
_entity.id
_entity.type
_entity.pdbx_description
1 polymer ?
#
loop_
_entity_poly.entity_id
_entity_poly.type
_entity_poly.pdbx_seq_one_letter_code
_entity_poly.pdbx_strand_id
1 'polypeptide(L)'
;MSKNREQLIKLACQGDQQALEKLLLICQPDIKRFARRTCSTSEDVEDAVQIVLWQLYRKIGMLKTVATFTGWLFRIVERECYRLFKIRRSKNINSDFELDNLPATNLDMDLKIDLINAIIVLPLIYREVLILKDVQEYSSPEVAAKLGISVQAVKSRLHRARTIIKEQINSQKISNI
;
A
#
# COMPACT_ATOMS: atom_id res chain seq x y z
N MET A 1 -11.43 0.85 -8.23
CA MET A 1 -10.52 1.32 -9.32
C MET A 1 -11.40 1.84 -10.44
N SER A 2 -11.02 2.93 -11.12
CA SER A 2 -11.79 3.34 -12.30
C SER A 2 -11.61 2.25 -13.38
N LYS A 3 -12.67 1.99 -14.17
CA LYS A 3 -12.63 1.01 -15.28
C LYS A 3 -11.41 1.21 -16.19
N ASN A 4 -11.00 2.46 -16.36
CA ASN A 4 -9.81 2.83 -17.14
C ASN A 4 -8.49 2.33 -16.53
N ARG A 5 -8.34 2.37 -15.19
CA ARG A 5 -7.14 1.84 -14.51
C ARG A 5 -7.06 0.32 -14.55
N GLU A 6 -8.19 -0.37 -14.44
CA GLU A 6 -8.23 -1.84 -14.59
C GLU A 6 -7.84 -2.29 -15.99
N GLN A 7 -8.34 -1.60 -17.01
CA GLN A 7 -7.97 -1.89 -18.40
C GLN A 7 -6.48 -1.63 -18.64
N LEU A 8 -5.93 -0.55 -18.08
CA LEU A 8 -4.51 -0.23 -18.18
C LEU A 8 -3.63 -1.32 -17.55
N ILE A 9 -4.02 -1.82 -16.36
CA ILE A 9 -3.31 -2.91 -15.69
C ILE A 9 -3.36 -4.19 -16.53
N LYS A 10 -4.53 -4.53 -17.11
CA LYS A 10 -4.67 -5.71 -17.99
C LYS A 10 -3.74 -5.64 -19.19
N LEU A 11 -3.72 -4.51 -19.90
CA LEU A 11 -2.85 -4.30 -21.05
C LEU A 11 -1.36 -4.37 -20.66
N ALA A 12 -0.98 -3.74 -19.55
CA ALA A 12 0.39 -3.81 -19.03
C ALA A 12 0.80 -5.25 -18.67
N CYS A 13 -0.11 -6.05 -18.08
CA CYS A 13 0.12 -7.47 -17.82
C CYS A 13 0.30 -8.30 -19.11
N GLN A 14 -0.29 -7.88 -20.21
CA GLN A 14 -0.16 -8.51 -21.53
C GLN A 14 1.10 -8.07 -22.30
N GLY A 15 1.90 -7.17 -21.71
CA GLY A 15 3.15 -6.69 -22.32
C GLY A 15 3.00 -5.42 -23.15
N ASP A 16 1.87 -4.74 -23.12
CA ASP A 16 1.70 -3.43 -23.77
C ASP A 16 2.59 -2.39 -23.09
N GLN A 17 3.63 -1.96 -23.80
CA GLN A 17 4.64 -1.03 -23.31
C GLN A 17 4.06 0.35 -23.00
N GLN A 18 3.16 0.85 -23.84
CA GLN A 18 2.54 2.16 -23.63
C GLN A 18 1.60 2.15 -22.42
N ALA A 19 0.87 1.06 -22.23
CA ALA A 19 0.03 0.87 -21.06
C ALA A 19 0.87 0.78 -19.79
N LEU A 20 2.02 0.10 -19.83
CA LEU A 20 2.95 -0.01 -18.70
C LEU A 20 3.54 1.34 -18.34
N GLU A 21 4.01 2.14 -19.29
CA GLU A 21 4.53 3.50 -19.04
C GLU A 21 3.48 4.40 -18.38
N LYS A 22 2.27 4.41 -18.93
CA LYS A 22 1.14 5.15 -18.32
C LYS A 22 0.82 4.67 -16.90
N LEU A 23 0.87 3.35 -16.67
CA LEU A 23 0.63 2.77 -15.37
C LEU A 23 1.69 3.21 -14.34
N LEU A 24 2.98 3.21 -14.73
CA LEU A 24 4.07 3.68 -13.88
C LEU A 24 3.87 5.15 -13.46
N LEU A 25 3.52 6.02 -14.42
CA LEU A 25 3.26 7.44 -14.14
C LEU A 25 2.08 7.64 -13.18
N ILE A 26 0.99 6.87 -13.36
CA ILE A 26 -0.19 6.94 -12.48
C ILE A 26 0.11 6.40 -11.09
N CYS A 27 0.95 5.36 -10.97
CA CYS A 27 1.27 4.74 -9.69
C CYS A 27 2.33 5.50 -8.89
N GLN A 28 3.21 6.24 -9.54
CA GLN A 28 4.32 6.95 -8.87
C GLN A 28 3.87 7.85 -7.70
N PRO A 29 2.88 8.77 -7.86
CA PRO A 29 2.43 9.60 -6.75
C PRO A 29 1.78 8.79 -5.62
N ASP A 30 1.06 7.72 -5.94
CA ASP A 30 0.44 6.85 -4.95
C ASP A 30 1.52 6.08 -4.15
N ILE A 31 2.54 5.54 -4.83
CA ILE A 31 3.69 4.87 -4.21
C ILE A 31 4.43 5.85 -3.30
N LYS A 32 4.73 7.07 -3.78
CA LYS A 32 5.45 8.09 -3.01
C LYS A 32 4.68 8.49 -1.74
N ARG A 33 3.36 8.66 -1.84
CA ARG A 33 2.49 9.02 -0.73
C ARG A 33 2.46 7.92 0.34
N PHE A 34 2.42 6.66 -0.07
CA PHE A 34 2.48 5.52 0.84
C PHE A 34 3.87 5.34 1.45
N ALA A 35 4.94 5.46 0.65
CA ALA A 35 6.31 5.35 1.13
C ALA A 35 6.64 6.39 2.20
N ARG A 36 6.15 7.63 2.09
CA ARG A 36 6.31 8.68 3.11
C ARG A 36 5.79 8.30 4.50
N ARG A 37 4.86 7.36 4.59
CA ARG A 37 4.28 6.87 5.85
C ARG A 37 4.96 5.63 6.38
N THR A 38 5.62 4.90 5.49
CA THR A 38 6.17 3.58 5.78
C THR A 38 7.67 3.62 5.96
N CYS A 39 8.37 4.45 5.18
CA CYS A 39 9.82 4.61 5.27
C CYS A 39 10.22 5.60 6.38
N SER A 40 11.40 5.41 6.95
CA SER A 40 11.88 6.17 8.11
C SER A 40 12.43 7.56 7.76
N THR A 41 12.93 7.75 6.54
CA THR A 41 13.51 9.02 6.10
C THR A 41 13.08 9.40 4.69
N SER A 42 13.28 10.67 4.32
CA SER A 42 12.99 11.18 2.98
C SER A 42 13.83 10.51 1.89
N GLU A 43 15.09 10.19 2.20
CA GLU A 43 15.99 9.47 1.30
C GLU A 43 15.48 8.06 1.02
N ASP A 44 15.08 7.32 2.08
CA ASP A 44 14.46 6.00 1.93
C ASP A 44 13.17 6.06 1.10
N VAL A 45 12.43 7.15 1.19
CA VAL A 45 11.21 7.32 0.37
C VAL A 45 11.55 7.38 -1.12
N GLU A 46 12.53 8.20 -1.51
CA GLU A 46 12.92 8.32 -2.92
C GLU A 46 13.52 7.01 -3.45
N ASP A 47 14.38 6.36 -2.67
CA ASP A 47 14.94 5.05 -3.02
C ASP A 47 13.86 3.98 -3.15
N ALA A 48 12.93 3.91 -2.20
CA ALA A 48 11.83 2.96 -2.25
C ALA A 48 10.95 3.19 -3.49
N VAL A 49 10.64 4.45 -3.83
CA VAL A 49 9.85 4.78 -5.03
C VAL A 49 10.52 4.26 -6.30
N GLN A 50 11.83 4.52 -6.47
CA GLN A 50 12.57 4.06 -7.64
C GLN A 50 12.58 2.53 -7.74
N ILE A 51 12.90 1.85 -6.64
CA ILE A 51 12.96 0.39 -6.60
C ILE A 51 11.58 -0.23 -6.87
N VAL A 52 10.52 0.32 -6.29
CA VAL A 52 9.15 -0.17 -6.48
C VAL A 52 8.68 0.02 -7.92
N LEU A 53 8.94 1.17 -8.54
CA LEU A 53 8.63 1.40 -9.95
C LEU A 53 9.37 0.41 -10.87
N TRP A 54 10.65 0.16 -10.59
CA TRP A 54 11.43 -0.83 -11.32
C TRP A 54 10.92 -2.27 -11.13
N GLN A 55 10.52 -2.64 -9.90
CA GLN A 55 9.90 -3.94 -9.64
C GLN A 55 8.52 -4.06 -10.31
N LEU A 56 7.73 -3.00 -10.33
CA LEU A 56 6.46 -2.94 -11.07
C LEU A 56 6.71 -3.19 -12.56
N TYR A 57 7.65 -2.47 -13.16
CA TYR A 57 8.05 -2.66 -14.56
C TYR A 57 8.41 -4.13 -14.86
N ARG A 58 9.24 -4.76 -14.03
CA ARG A 58 9.72 -6.12 -14.27
C ARG A 58 8.71 -7.22 -13.98
N LYS A 59 7.81 -7.02 -13.03
CA LYS A 59 6.99 -8.10 -12.45
C LYS A 59 5.50 -7.97 -12.75
N ILE A 60 5.06 -6.93 -13.45
CA ILE A 60 3.63 -6.72 -13.72
C ILE A 60 3.01 -7.90 -14.48
N GLY A 61 3.75 -8.51 -15.40
CA GLY A 61 3.30 -9.69 -16.17
C GLY A 61 3.08 -10.95 -15.31
N MET A 62 3.61 -10.99 -14.06
CA MET A 62 3.40 -12.11 -13.13
C MET A 62 2.11 -11.95 -12.31
N LEU A 63 1.41 -10.84 -12.46
CA LEU A 63 0.18 -10.56 -11.72
C LEU A 63 -0.95 -11.46 -12.21
N LYS A 64 -1.46 -12.33 -11.33
CA LYS A 64 -2.51 -13.30 -11.68
C LYS A 64 -3.88 -12.64 -11.87
N THR A 65 -4.19 -11.60 -11.11
CA THR A 65 -5.49 -10.91 -11.11
C THR A 65 -5.34 -9.41 -10.89
N VAL A 66 -6.03 -8.61 -11.68
CA VAL A 66 -6.05 -7.14 -11.55
C VAL A 66 -6.54 -6.70 -10.17
N ALA A 67 -7.46 -7.46 -9.56
CA ALA A 67 -7.99 -7.17 -8.23
C ALA A 67 -6.91 -7.18 -7.14
N THR A 68 -5.84 -7.96 -7.30
CA THR A 68 -4.74 -8.05 -6.33
C THR A 68 -3.65 -7.01 -6.54
N PHE A 69 -3.70 -6.24 -7.64
CA PHE A 69 -2.65 -5.28 -8.03
C PHE A 69 -2.29 -4.31 -6.91
N THR A 70 -3.29 -3.66 -6.33
CA THR A 70 -3.08 -2.63 -5.31
C THR A 70 -2.42 -3.21 -4.05
N GLY A 71 -2.93 -4.34 -3.55
CA GLY A 71 -2.34 -5.01 -2.40
C GLY A 71 -0.92 -5.53 -2.66
N TRP A 72 -0.68 -6.06 -3.86
CA TRP A 72 0.64 -6.49 -4.31
C TRP A 72 1.63 -5.31 -4.37
N LEU A 73 1.21 -4.16 -4.92
CA LEU A 73 2.03 -2.97 -5.02
C LEU A 73 2.44 -2.42 -3.64
N PHE A 74 1.49 -2.31 -2.71
CA PHE A 74 1.78 -1.84 -1.36
C PHE A 74 2.69 -2.80 -0.58
N ARG A 75 2.54 -4.11 -0.75
CA ARG A 75 3.49 -5.08 -0.16
C ARG A 75 4.92 -4.89 -0.65
N ILE A 76 5.09 -4.52 -1.92
CA ILE A 76 6.44 -4.22 -2.44
C ILE A 76 6.99 -2.98 -1.75
N VAL A 77 6.22 -1.90 -1.64
CA VAL A 77 6.65 -0.67 -0.98
C VAL A 77 7.06 -0.94 0.47
N GLU A 78 6.22 -1.63 1.22
CA GLU A 78 6.49 -1.94 2.62
C GLU A 78 7.75 -2.77 2.81
N ARG A 79 7.92 -3.81 1.99
CA ARG A 79 9.12 -4.66 2.00
C ARG A 79 10.38 -3.85 1.69
N GLU A 80 10.33 -2.93 0.74
CA GLU A 80 11.50 -2.12 0.39
C GLU A 80 11.81 -1.08 1.47
N CYS A 81 10.82 -0.42 2.06
CA CYS A 81 11.02 0.48 3.20
C CYS A 81 11.66 -0.25 4.38
N TYR A 82 11.18 -1.47 4.70
CA TYR A 82 11.76 -2.31 5.76
C TYR A 82 13.20 -2.74 5.43
N ARG A 83 13.49 -3.11 4.19
CA ARG A 83 14.84 -3.46 3.75
C ARG A 83 15.82 -2.28 3.91
N LEU A 84 15.41 -1.09 3.50
CA LEU A 84 16.21 0.14 3.65
C LEU A 84 16.46 0.46 5.12
N PHE A 85 15.42 0.38 5.97
CA PHE A 85 15.56 0.53 7.42
C PHE A 85 16.58 -0.45 8.01
N LYS A 86 16.52 -1.73 7.62
CA LYS A 86 17.47 -2.77 8.09
C LYS A 86 18.91 -2.45 7.68
N ILE A 87 19.13 -2.04 6.44
CA ILE A 87 20.47 -1.67 5.93
C ILE A 87 21.04 -0.48 6.71
N ARG A 88 20.23 0.54 6.96
CA ARG A 88 20.63 1.71 7.73
C ARG A 88 20.97 1.33 9.18
N ARG A 89 20.13 0.54 9.82
CA ARG A 89 20.39 0.07 11.18
C ARG A 89 21.70 -0.74 11.27
N SER A 90 21.96 -1.58 10.28
CA SER A 90 23.21 -2.36 10.21
C SER A 90 24.44 -1.48 10.01
N LYS A 91 24.34 -0.37 9.28
CA LYS A 91 25.42 0.60 9.11
C LYS A 91 25.67 1.44 10.37
N ASN A 92 24.63 1.71 11.15
CA ASN A 92 24.70 2.53 12.36
C ASN A 92 25.14 1.73 13.62
N ILE A 93 25.19 0.38 13.58
CA ILE A 93 25.69 -0.45 14.69
C ILE A 93 27.22 -0.23 14.92
N ASN A 94 27.94 0.40 13.98
CA ASN A 94 29.33 0.78 14.13
C ASN A 94 29.56 2.19 14.69
N SER A 95 28.53 2.90 15.11
CA SER A 95 28.60 4.16 15.83
C SER A 95 27.64 4.10 17.01
N ASP A 96 28.22 4.17 18.22
CA ASP A 96 27.48 4.34 19.48
C ASP A 96 26.62 5.61 19.41
N PHE A 97 25.34 5.43 19.04
CA PHE A 97 24.35 6.48 19.18
C PHE A 97 23.04 5.92 19.76
N GLU A 98 22.68 6.53 20.87
CA GLU A 98 21.55 6.26 21.72
C GLU A 98 20.22 6.01 20.98
N LEU A 99 19.53 5.04 21.52
CA LEU A 99 18.27 4.42 21.01
C LEU A 99 17.00 5.24 21.34
N ASP A 100 17.09 6.56 21.55
CA ASP A 100 16.01 7.25 22.30
C ASP A 100 15.11 8.22 21.50
N ASN A 101 15.22 8.33 20.18
CA ASN A 101 14.35 9.27 19.44
C ASN A 101 13.81 8.76 18.10
N LEU A 102 13.23 7.57 18.09
CA LEU A 102 12.31 7.18 17.02
C LEU A 102 10.87 7.34 17.53
N PRO A 103 9.99 8.07 16.83
CA PRO A 103 8.58 7.93 17.09
C PRO A 103 8.21 6.47 16.78
N ALA A 104 8.18 5.67 17.82
CA ALA A 104 7.85 4.25 17.74
C ALA A 104 6.36 4.10 17.45
N THR A 105 6.01 4.03 16.19
CA THR A 105 4.97 3.09 15.81
C THR A 105 5.64 1.72 15.64
N ASN A 106 6.14 1.18 16.75
CA ASN A 106 6.39 -0.26 16.88
C ASN A 106 5.02 -0.96 16.94
N LEU A 107 4.28 -0.88 15.85
CA LEU A 107 3.31 -1.91 15.56
C LEU A 107 4.14 -3.19 15.39
N ASP A 108 3.87 -4.14 16.24
CA ASP A 108 4.42 -5.48 16.18
C ASP A 108 4.43 -5.92 14.70
N MET A 109 5.54 -6.47 14.21
CA MET A 109 5.67 -6.86 12.80
C MET A 109 4.54 -7.83 12.41
N ASP A 110 4.14 -8.69 13.34
CA ASP A 110 3.04 -9.63 13.16
C ASP A 110 1.72 -8.88 12.97
N LEU A 111 1.45 -7.83 13.76
CA LEU A 111 0.26 -7.00 13.62
C LEU A 111 0.23 -6.24 12.28
N LYS A 112 1.38 -5.83 11.75
CA LYS A 112 1.47 -5.21 10.40
C LYS A 112 1.14 -6.21 9.31
N ILE A 113 1.65 -7.43 9.41
CA ILE A 113 1.36 -8.52 8.47
C ILE A 113 -0.12 -8.87 8.52
N ASP A 114 -0.69 -8.99 9.71
CA ASP A 114 -2.11 -9.28 9.92
C ASP A 114 -3.00 -8.17 9.34
N LEU A 115 -2.65 -6.91 9.53
CA LEU A 115 -3.37 -5.78 8.94
C LEU A 115 -3.33 -5.81 7.40
N ILE A 116 -2.18 -6.11 6.81
CA ILE A 116 -2.05 -6.21 5.35
C ILE A 116 -2.90 -7.37 4.82
N ASN A 117 -2.86 -8.52 5.50
CA ASN A 117 -3.66 -9.68 5.13
C ASN A 117 -5.17 -9.36 5.23
N ALA A 118 -5.58 -8.70 6.31
CA ALA A 118 -6.97 -8.24 6.48
C ALA A 118 -7.41 -7.29 5.37
N ILE A 119 -6.56 -6.35 4.94
CA ILE A 119 -6.85 -5.45 3.82
C ILE A 119 -6.97 -6.21 2.49
N ILE A 120 -6.13 -7.22 2.25
CA ILE A 120 -6.16 -8.01 1.01
C ILE A 120 -7.45 -8.84 0.89
N VAL A 121 -7.96 -9.35 1.99
CA VAL A 121 -9.18 -10.18 2.03
C VAL A 121 -10.45 -9.32 1.94
N LEU A 122 -10.39 -8.01 2.20
CA LEU A 122 -11.54 -7.13 2.06
C LEU A 122 -12.18 -7.23 0.66
N PRO A 123 -13.53 -7.23 0.56
CA PRO A 123 -14.20 -7.03 -0.71
C PRO A 123 -13.71 -5.76 -1.41
N LEU A 124 -13.57 -5.83 -2.73
CA LEU A 124 -12.95 -4.77 -3.54
C LEU A 124 -13.55 -3.39 -3.28
N ILE A 125 -14.88 -3.29 -3.18
CA ILE A 125 -15.62 -2.05 -2.94
C ILE A 125 -15.26 -1.35 -1.63
N TYR A 126 -14.87 -2.09 -0.61
CA TYR A 126 -14.44 -1.56 0.69
C TYR A 126 -12.95 -1.26 0.70
N ARG A 127 -12.14 -2.14 0.09
CA ARG A 127 -10.70 -1.99 -0.01
C ARG A 127 -10.29 -0.74 -0.76
N GLU A 128 -10.94 -0.43 -1.88
CA GLU A 128 -10.66 0.77 -2.68
C GLU A 128 -10.87 2.04 -1.89
N VAL A 129 -12.00 2.14 -1.20
CA VAL A 129 -12.32 3.30 -0.37
C VAL A 129 -11.32 3.45 0.77
N LEU A 130 -10.97 2.35 1.44
CA LEU A 130 -10.00 2.35 2.54
C LEU A 130 -8.62 2.84 2.06
N ILE A 131 -8.12 2.28 0.95
CA ILE A 131 -6.81 2.65 0.41
C ILE A 131 -6.80 4.11 -0.01
N LEU A 132 -7.81 4.57 -0.74
CA LEU A 132 -7.87 5.96 -1.17
C LEU A 132 -7.97 6.92 0.01
N LYS A 133 -8.74 6.58 1.04
CA LYS A 133 -8.99 7.46 2.18
C LYS A 133 -7.88 7.41 3.21
N ASP A 134 -7.51 6.21 3.68
CA ASP A 134 -6.65 6.02 4.85
C ASP A 134 -5.16 5.84 4.49
N VAL A 135 -4.87 5.38 3.28
CA VAL A 135 -3.49 5.16 2.81
C VAL A 135 -3.02 6.29 1.90
N GLN A 136 -3.87 6.72 0.97
CA GLN A 136 -3.53 7.78 0.00
C GLN A 136 -4.02 9.18 0.41
N GLU A 137 -4.71 9.30 1.54
CA GLU A 137 -5.17 10.56 2.17
C GLU A 137 -6.08 11.44 1.33
N TYR A 138 -6.73 10.89 0.32
CA TYR A 138 -7.73 11.66 -0.41
C TYR A 138 -8.89 12.06 0.49
N SER A 139 -9.40 13.26 0.32
CA SER A 139 -10.64 13.70 0.98
C SER A 139 -11.84 12.86 0.51
N SER A 140 -12.89 12.78 1.32
CA SER A 140 -14.09 12.03 0.92
C SER A 140 -14.72 12.51 -0.39
N PRO A 141 -14.77 13.81 -0.72
CA PRO A 141 -15.19 14.26 -2.04
C PRO A 141 -14.30 13.79 -3.19
N GLU A 142 -12.98 13.80 -3.01
CA GLU A 142 -12.05 13.30 -4.04
C GLU A 142 -12.18 11.79 -4.26
N VAL A 143 -12.37 11.01 -3.18
CA VAL A 143 -12.64 9.57 -3.27
C VAL A 143 -13.96 9.33 -4.01
N ALA A 144 -15.00 10.11 -3.69
CA ALA A 144 -16.30 10.04 -4.35
C ALA A 144 -16.17 10.30 -5.86
N ALA A 145 -15.45 11.35 -6.24
CA ALA A 145 -15.18 11.67 -7.64
C ALA A 145 -14.38 10.59 -8.37
N LYS A 146 -13.32 10.04 -7.71
CA LYS A 146 -12.48 8.98 -8.29
C LYS A 146 -13.23 7.66 -8.52
N LEU A 147 -14.17 7.33 -7.64
CA LEU A 147 -14.92 6.06 -7.69
C LEU A 147 -16.29 6.19 -8.35
N GLY A 148 -16.73 7.40 -8.69
CA GLY A 148 -18.05 7.64 -9.27
C GLY A 148 -19.21 7.29 -8.31
N ILE A 149 -19.05 7.56 -7.01
CA ILE A 149 -20.03 7.28 -5.96
C ILE A 149 -20.32 8.54 -5.13
N SER A 150 -21.40 8.53 -4.33
CA SER A 150 -21.68 9.63 -3.43
C SER A 150 -20.70 9.70 -2.24
N VAL A 151 -20.51 10.91 -1.68
CA VAL A 151 -19.72 11.10 -0.46
C VAL A 151 -20.25 10.27 0.71
N GLN A 152 -21.57 10.11 0.79
CA GLN A 152 -22.23 9.27 1.80
C GLN A 152 -21.86 7.79 1.62
N ALA A 153 -21.82 7.32 0.37
CA ALA A 153 -21.38 5.96 0.07
C ALA A 153 -19.91 5.73 0.43
N VAL A 154 -19.04 6.74 0.24
CA VAL A 154 -17.64 6.69 0.71
C VAL A 154 -17.59 6.48 2.23
N LYS A 155 -18.34 7.29 3.00
CA LYS A 155 -18.38 7.19 4.47
C LYS A 155 -18.88 5.82 4.93
N SER A 156 -19.97 5.31 4.35
CA SER A 156 -20.53 4.00 4.68
C SER A 156 -19.57 2.86 4.36
N ARG A 157 -18.96 2.87 3.17
CA ARG A 157 -18.00 1.85 2.76
C ARG A 157 -16.74 1.87 3.62
N LEU A 158 -16.24 3.05 3.98
CA LEU A 158 -15.09 3.19 4.86
C LEU A 158 -15.37 2.65 6.26
N HIS A 159 -16.53 2.97 6.82
CA HIS A 159 -16.96 2.44 8.11
C HIS A 159 -17.00 0.91 8.09
N ARG A 160 -17.63 0.33 7.06
CA ARG A 160 -17.73 -1.13 6.91
C ARG A 160 -16.36 -1.80 6.72
N ALA A 161 -15.47 -1.18 5.93
CA ALA A 161 -14.10 -1.65 5.74
C ALA A 161 -13.35 -1.76 7.08
N ARG A 162 -13.40 -0.71 7.89
CA ARG A 162 -12.74 -0.65 9.22
C ARG A 162 -13.33 -1.66 10.20
N THR A 163 -14.65 -1.87 10.16
CA THR A 163 -15.33 -2.88 10.99
C THR A 163 -14.84 -4.28 10.66
N ILE A 164 -14.82 -4.66 9.39
CA ILE A 164 -14.36 -5.98 8.93
C ILE A 164 -12.90 -6.22 9.33
N ILE A 165 -12.01 -5.23 9.13
CA ILE A 165 -10.60 -5.33 9.53
C ILE A 165 -10.48 -5.56 11.04
N LYS A 166 -11.21 -4.79 11.84
CA LYS A 166 -11.19 -4.93 13.31
C LYS A 166 -11.64 -6.32 13.75
N GLU A 167 -12.68 -6.85 13.15
CA GLU A 167 -13.20 -8.19 13.43
C GLU A 167 -12.16 -9.26 13.07
N GLN A 168 -11.51 -9.16 11.92
CA GLN A 168 -10.49 -10.11 11.47
C GLN A 168 -9.25 -10.11 12.39
N ILE A 169 -8.72 -8.94 12.74
CA ILE A 169 -7.56 -8.82 13.62
C ILE A 169 -7.88 -9.37 15.02
N ASN A 170 -9.08 -9.10 15.53
CA ASN A 170 -9.48 -9.63 16.84
C ASN A 170 -9.64 -11.15 16.81
N SER A 171 -10.18 -11.73 15.76
CA SER A 171 -10.34 -13.19 15.61
C SER A 171 -9.00 -13.90 15.53
N GLN A 172 -7.99 -13.32 14.89
CA GLN A 172 -6.64 -13.88 14.81
C GLN A 172 -5.93 -13.87 16.17
N LYS A 173 -6.13 -12.83 17.00
CA LYS A 173 -5.59 -12.77 18.35
C LYS A 173 -6.14 -13.85 19.29
N ILE A 174 -7.39 -14.27 19.09
CA ILE A 174 -8.03 -15.32 19.89
C ILE A 174 -7.54 -16.71 19.46
N SER A 175 -7.16 -16.89 18.21
CA SER A 175 -6.67 -18.18 17.69
C SER A 175 -5.18 -18.45 18.01
N ASN A 176 -4.45 -17.47 18.48
CA ASN A 176 -3.01 -17.56 18.81
C ASN A 176 -2.77 -17.62 20.34
N ILE A 177 -3.82 -17.84 21.15
CA ILE A 177 -3.77 -18.12 22.60
C ILE A 177 -4.10 -19.60 22.81
#